data_158f3167a69123ae2a329e23ee040fe8
#
_entry.id   158f3167a69123ae2a329e23ee040fe8
#
_cell.length_a   1.000
_cell.length_b   1.000
_cell.length_c   1.000
_cell.angle_alpha   90.00
_cell.angle_beta   90.00
_cell.angle_gamma   90.00
#
_symmetry.space_group_name_H-M   'P 1'
#
loop_
_entity.id
_entity.type
_entity.pdbx_description
1 polymer ?
#
loop_
_entity_poly.entity_id
_entity_poly.type
_entity_poly.pdbx_seq_one_letter_code
_entity_poly.pdbx_strand_id
1 'polypeptide(L)'
;LEKSFVDNENISLHEFSIAPIFMAPMKLSQLRNMVSVYNKRRRIGEEEVVLKRLNDDIQNFNMHRTPLNCISLLEVFSSSFDENPVNRTAMIERLLRIIFENEDVPSYKSLPDVKDCEFAIGYYCEQMIRNEQYYFGSKQFYDRISDFCKQQKITLDINYLFSILLNNQIICQYDNDLYGFRFAFWVYYFAAMRMTKSPEFANFILDKENYAHYPEVLEFYTGSDRTKNDAAQIVIQDINKVTATVHDKVGLPDKMNPLQHLRLEITDEQATKAIDKLDDQLKQSKLPTNIKDALDDSTYNPSMPFHQDVRIVWENYSVNYLQEMIGIASKILRNSDYILPENKVKLLDAITDAWLNTIRVVYLMAPALAMDGKAGYDDFRLHLDDTFDTESGDKRQLLIDIMSAIPHNIVTWYKDNIYSSKLADLLYEKIERETNPVIKHVLINLVVYEQPEHWDVVVRKYLDKADKKSFYFGDTLSSLRVMYAKGAMSDINVAKTKTLILLGYTKLASKDDRMNPSMIRTIKPSVLPQRDSQNDKCE
;
A
#
# COMPACT_ATOMS: atom_id res chain seq x y z
N LEU A 1 -31.89 -7.59 7.90
CA LEU A 1 -32.85 -8.70 7.83
C LEU A 1 -32.47 -9.85 8.76
N GLU A 2 -31.18 -10.24 8.84
CA GLU A 2 -30.73 -11.24 9.83
C GLU A 2 -30.93 -10.76 11.27
N LYS A 3 -30.62 -9.51 11.55
CA LYS A 3 -30.75 -8.91 12.89
C LYS A 3 -32.21 -8.92 13.39
N SER A 4 -33.18 -8.70 12.50
CA SER A 4 -34.61 -8.69 12.87
C SER A 4 -35.21 -10.07 13.10
N PHE A 5 -34.56 -11.15 12.65
CA PHE A 5 -35.05 -12.53 12.86
C PHE A 5 -34.44 -13.18 14.10
N VAL A 6 -33.19 -12.87 14.44
CA VAL A 6 -32.48 -13.48 15.58
C VAL A 6 -32.83 -12.79 16.91
N ASP A 7 -33.10 -11.48 16.90
CA ASP A 7 -33.38 -10.71 18.11
C ASP A 7 -34.86 -10.80 18.58
N ASN A 8 -35.71 -11.52 17.86
CA ASN A 8 -37.11 -11.69 18.25
C ASN A 8 -37.27 -12.95 19.13
N GLU A 9 -36.95 -12.81 20.43
CA GLU A 9 -37.06 -13.87 21.45
C GLU A 9 -38.47 -14.51 21.55
N ASN A 10 -39.47 -13.95 20.87
CA ASN A 10 -40.85 -14.43 20.90
C ASN A 10 -41.22 -15.40 19.77
N ILE A 11 -40.30 -15.73 18.85
CA ILE A 11 -40.56 -16.72 17.81
C ILE A 11 -39.86 -18.02 18.23
N SER A 12 -40.65 -19.00 18.67
CA SER A 12 -40.17 -20.37 18.92
C SER A 12 -39.77 -20.98 17.59
N LEU A 13 -38.47 -20.95 17.26
CA LEU A 13 -37.89 -21.45 16.01
C LEU A 13 -37.75 -23.00 16.00
N HIS A 14 -38.21 -23.71 17.04
CA HIS A 14 -38.09 -25.15 17.17
C HIS A 14 -38.87 -25.95 16.12
N GLU A 15 -39.79 -25.32 15.39
CA GLU A 15 -40.60 -25.97 14.36
C GLU A 15 -40.09 -25.76 12.92
N PHE A 16 -39.07 -24.92 12.73
CA PHE A 16 -38.56 -24.58 11.39
C PHE A 16 -37.08 -24.95 11.26
N SER A 17 -36.75 -25.73 10.24
CA SER A 17 -35.37 -25.94 9.82
C SER A 17 -34.87 -24.71 9.09
N ILE A 18 -34.20 -23.80 9.80
CA ILE A 18 -33.62 -22.57 9.23
C ILE A 18 -32.15 -22.85 8.87
N ALA A 19 -31.83 -22.79 7.58
CA ALA A 19 -30.46 -22.80 7.13
C ALA A 19 -29.92 -21.35 7.14
N PRO A 20 -28.84 -21.03 7.88
CA PRO A 20 -28.24 -19.71 7.85
C PRO A 20 -27.67 -19.44 6.46
N ILE A 21 -28.04 -18.31 5.86
CA ILE A 21 -27.48 -17.84 4.60
C ILE A 21 -26.48 -16.74 4.93
N PHE A 22 -25.22 -17.00 4.67
CA PHE A 22 -24.15 -16.01 4.84
C PHE A 22 -24.03 -15.15 3.59
N MET A 23 -23.93 -13.82 3.77
CA MET A 23 -23.58 -12.93 2.66
C MET A 23 -22.14 -13.18 2.25
N ALA A 24 -21.93 -13.60 1.02
CA ALA A 24 -20.60 -13.68 0.43
C ALA A 24 -19.98 -12.26 0.28
N PRO A 25 -18.64 -12.14 0.26
CA PRO A 25 -17.98 -10.89 -0.10
C PRO A 25 -18.51 -10.37 -1.44
N MET A 26 -18.55 -9.04 -1.59
CA MET A 26 -19.01 -8.43 -2.83
C MET A 26 -18.11 -8.83 -3.99
N LYS A 27 -18.73 -9.19 -5.11
CA LYS A 27 -18.03 -9.39 -6.37
C LYS A 27 -17.55 -8.06 -6.94
N LEU A 28 -16.54 -8.08 -7.78
CA LEU A 28 -16.01 -6.85 -8.40
C LEU A 28 -17.09 -6.10 -9.21
N SER A 29 -17.99 -6.84 -9.87
CA SER A 29 -19.15 -6.24 -10.55
C SER A 29 -20.09 -5.48 -9.63
N GLN A 30 -20.25 -5.93 -8.38
CA GLN A 30 -21.05 -5.24 -7.37
C GLN A 30 -20.31 -4.00 -6.83
N LEU A 31 -18.98 -4.08 -6.64
CA LEU A 31 -18.14 -2.93 -6.34
C LEU A 31 -18.25 -1.87 -7.44
N ARG A 32 -18.16 -2.27 -8.70
CA ARG A 32 -18.32 -1.40 -9.86
C ARG A 32 -19.64 -0.65 -9.83
N ASN A 33 -20.72 -1.35 -9.59
CA ASN A 33 -22.05 -0.73 -9.46
C ASN A 33 -22.10 0.25 -8.29
N MET A 34 -21.50 -0.10 -7.16
CA MET A 34 -21.42 0.78 -5.98
C MET A 34 -20.63 2.06 -6.29
N VAL A 35 -19.47 1.94 -6.92
CA VAL A 35 -18.64 3.08 -7.35
C VAL A 35 -19.44 3.97 -8.30
N SER A 36 -20.12 3.39 -9.30
CA SER A 36 -20.93 4.15 -10.26
C SER A 36 -22.06 4.92 -9.57
N VAL A 37 -22.80 4.27 -8.64
CA VAL A 37 -23.87 4.91 -7.89
C VAL A 37 -23.35 6.02 -6.97
N TYR A 38 -22.23 5.79 -6.31
CA TYR A 38 -21.61 6.75 -5.41
C TYR A 38 -21.06 7.96 -6.19
N ASN A 39 -20.37 7.70 -7.29
CA ASN A 39 -19.77 8.71 -8.15
C ASN A 39 -20.80 9.65 -8.81
N LYS A 40 -22.02 9.16 -9.08
CA LYS A 40 -23.15 10.00 -9.53
C LYS A 40 -23.58 11.01 -8.49
N ARG A 41 -23.41 10.72 -7.19
CA ARG A 41 -23.79 11.60 -6.09
C ARG A 41 -22.65 12.54 -5.68
N ARG A 42 -21.43 12.03 -5.68
CA ARG A 42 -20.21 12.74 -5.30
C ARG A 42 -19.12 12.35 -6.29
N ARG A 43 -18.85 13.20 -7.26
CA ARG A 43 -17.83 12.92 -8.29
C ARG A 43 -16.45 12.82 -7.63
N ILE A 44 -15.91 11.60 -7.56
CA ILE A 44 -14.58 11.33 -7.03
C ILE A 44 -13.54 11.37 -8.17
N GLY A 45 -13.82 10.66 -9.27
CA GLY A 45 -12.91 10.51 -10.40
C GLY A 45 -13.49 9.61 -11.48
N GLU A 46 -12.65 9.09 -12.37
CA GLU A 46 -13.04 8.09 -13.36
C GLU A 46 -13.41 6.77 -12.68
N GLU A 47 -14.54 6.15 -13.08
CA GLU A 47 -15.09 4.98 -12.37
C GLU A 47 -14.11 3.80 -12.32
N GLU A 48 -13.38 3.51 -13.40
CA GLU A 48 -12.40 2.42 -13.43
C GLU A 48 -11.20 2.68 -12.52
N VAL A 49 -10.75 3.92 -12.45
CA VAL A 49 -9.65 4.32 -11.58
C VAL A 49 -10.06 4.25 -10.12
N VAL A 50 -11.26 4.74 -9.79
CA VAL A 50 -11.82 4.65 -8.43
C VAL A 50 -12.04 3.20 -8.04
N LEU A 51 -12.56 2.36 -8.94
CA LEU A 51 -12.77 0.93 -8.70
C LEU A 51 -11.46 0.21 -8.45
N LYS A 52 -10.45 0.44 -9.30
CA LYS A 52 -9.14 -0.18 -9.15
C LYS A 52 -8.53 0.22 -7.81
N ARG A 53 -8.50 1.51 -7.48
CA ARG A 53 -7.98 1.99 -6.21
C ARG A 53 -8.73 1.42 -5.02
N LEU A 54 -10.07 1.38 -5.08
CA LEU A 54 -10.90 0.78 -4.03
C LEU A 54 -10.55 -0.70 -3.81
N ASN A 55 -10.36 -1.45 -4.89
CA ASN A 55 -9.98 -2.86 -4.82
C ASN A 55 -8.57 -3.04 -4.26
N ASP A 56 -7.61 -2.25 -4.75
CA ASP A 56 -6.22 -2.29 -4.30
C ASP A 56 -6.11 -1.90 -2.81
N ASP A 57 -6.81 -0.85 -2.36
CA ASP A 57 -6.81 -0.43 -0.96
C ASP A 57 -7.48 -1.47 -0.04
N ILE A 58 -8.57 -2.11 -0.48
CA ILE A 58 -9.20 -3.20 0.26
C ILE A 58 -8.21 -4.36 0.45
N GLN A 59 -7.45 -4.72 -0.57
CA GLN A 59 -6.43 -5.77 -0.50
C GLN A 59 -5.24 -5.35 0.37
N ASN A 60 -4.69 -4.14 0.14
CA ASN A 60 -3.55 -3.61 0.88
C ASN A 60 -3.86 -3.43 2.38
N PHE A 61 -5.11 -3.11 2.71
CA PHE A 61 -5.56 -3.00 4.09
C PHE A 61 -6.00 -4.34 4.69
N ASN A 62 -5.91 -5.41 3.92
CA ASN A 62 -6.34 -6.73 4.34
C ASN A 62 -7.80 -6.75 4.83
N MET A 63 -8.66 -6.04 4.12
CA MET A 63 -10.08 -5.87 4.43
C MET A 63 -10.94 -6.73 3.49
N HIS A 64 -12.14 -7.07 3.94
CA HIS A 64 -13.11 -7.71 3.02
C HIS A 64 -13.89 -6.70 2.19
N ARG A 65 -14.30 -7.14 1.00
CA ARG A 65 -15.23 -6.43 0.12
C ARG A 65 -16.64 -6.43 0.71
N THR A 66 -16.84 -5.72 1.83
CA THR A 66 -18.17 -5.50 2.43
C THR A 66 -18.71 -4.13 2.04
N PRO A 67 -20.04 -3.93 1.98
CA PRO A 67 -20.60 -2.62 1.70
C PRO A 67 -20.08 -1.53 2.63
N LEU A 68 -19.92 -1.83 3.92
CA LEU A 68 -19.41 -0.89 4.92
C LEU A 68 -17.98 -0.45 4.61
N ASN A 69 -17.08 -1.40 4.38
CA ASN A 69 -15.68 -1.11 4.07
C ASN A 69 -15.56 -0.29 2.78
N CYS A 70 -16.31 -0.69 1.74
CA CYS A 70 -16.30 0.01 0.46
C CYS A 70 -16.82 1.44 0.57
N ILE A 71 -17.96 1.67 1.27
CA ILE A 71 -18.51 3.01 1.46
C ILE A 71 -17.56 3.87 2.29
N SER A 72 -16.96 3.33 3.34
CA SER A 72 -16.01 4.08 4.17
C SER A 72 -14.79 4.55 3.37
N LEU A 73 -14.25 3.71 2.50
CA LEU A 73 -13.16 4.10 1.59
C LEU A 73 -13.62 5.13 0.56
N LEU A 74 -14.80 4.97 -0.04
CA LEU A 74 -15.36 5.95 -0.97
C LEU A 74 -15.61 7.32 -0.31
N GLU A 75 -16.02 7.36 0.96
CA GLU A 75 -16.14 8.60 1.74
C GLU A 75 -14.78 9.28 1.92
N VAL A 76 -13.73 8.50 2.21
CA VAL A 76 -12.36 9.01 2.27
C VAL A 76 -11.94 9.55 0.91
N PHE A 77 -12.17 8.79 -0.17
CA PHE A 77 -11.83 9.23 -1.54
C PHE A 77 -12.59 10.49 -1.95
N SER A 78 -13.83 10.66 -1.51
CA SER A 78 -14.62 11.87 -1.84
C SER A 78 -14.06 13.14 -1.22
N SER A 79 -13.34 13.03 -0.12
CA SER A 79 -12.68 14.17 0.55
C SER A 79 -11.27 14.44 0.06
N SER A 80 -10.56 13.43 -0.44
CA SER A 80 -9.13 13.50 -0.75
C SER A 80 -8.72 12.39 -1.73
N PHE A 81 -9.27 12.40 -2.95
CA PHE A 81 -8.99 11.32 -3.91
C PHE A 81 -7.51 11.28 -4.34
N ASP A 82 -6.87 12.44 -4.45
CA ASP A 82 -5.45 12.56 -4.82
C ASP A 82 -4.51 12.26 -3.63
N GLU A 83 -5.05 12.17 -2.42
CA GLU A 83 -4.29 11.79 -1.23
C GLU A 83 -4.52 10.32 -0.91
N ASN A 84 -3.46 9.56 -0.69
CA ASN A 84 -3.59 8.23 -0.09
C ASN A 84 -4.29 8.38 1.28
N PRO A 85 -5.20 7.46 1.65
CA PRO A 85 -5.86 7.53 2.94
C PRO A 85 -4.78 7.65 4.02
N VAL A 86 -4.92 8.69 4.82
CA VAL A 86 -3.87 9.24 5.69
C VAL A 86 -3.24 8.19 6.58
N ASN A 87 -3.97 7.13 6.93
CA ASN A 87 -3.42 6.10 7.77
C ASN A 87 -4.53 5.04 7.98
N ARG A 88 -4.19 3.78 7.81
CA ARG A 88 -5.05 2.62 8.08
C ARG A 88 -5.63 2.66 9.49
N THR A 89 -4.86 3.11 10.49
CA THR A 89 -5.29 3.24 11.89
C THR A 89 -6.48 4.17 12.02
N ALA A 90 -6.40 5.38 11.45
CA ALA A 90 -7.50 6.36 11.51
C ALA A 90 -8.79 5.85 10.84
N MET A 91 -8.64 5.03 9.79
CA MET A 91 -9.79 4.41 9.13
C MET A 91 -10.45 3.36 10.02
N ILE A 92 -9.66 2.51 10.69
CA ILE A 92 -10.20 1.50 11.61
C ILE A 92 -10.83 2.15 12.84
N GLU A 93 -10.22 3.20 13.39
CA GLU A 93 -10.83 4.01 14.46
C GLU A 93 -12.19 4.58 14.04
N ARG A 94 -12.30 5.08 12.81
CA ARG A 94 -13.58 5.57 12.27
C ARG A 94 -14.61 4.45 12.13
N LEU A 95 -14.20 3.27 11.66
CA LEU A 95 -15.08 2.10 11.58
C LEU A 95 -15.60 1.69 12.95
N LEU A 96 -14.72 1.64 13.96
CA LEU A 96 -15.12 1.31 15.33
C LEU A 96 -16.11 2.33 15.88
N ARG A 97 -15.91 3.64 15.67
CA ARG A 97 -16.87 4.67 16.07
C ARG A 97 -18.23 4.45 15.44
N ILE A 98 -18.28 4.17 14.13
CA ILE A 98 -19.55 3.90 13.43
C ILE A 98 -20.25 2.67 14.03
N ILE A 99 -19.49 1.61 14.35
CA ILE A 99 -20.03 0.39 14.95
C ILE A 99 -20.64 0.65 16.34
N PHE A 100 -19.94 1.41 17.17
CA PHE A 100 -20.39 1.67 18.55
C PHE A 100 -21.40 2.82 18.68
N GLU A 101 -21.41 3.79 17.74
CA GLU A 101 -22.34 4.92 17.74
C GLU A 101 -23.69 4.62 17.08
N ASN A 102 -23.76 3.60 16.20
CA ASN A 102 -24.99 3.27 15.45
C ASN A 102 -25.89 2.25 16.15
N GLU A 103 -25.56 1.77 17.33
CA GLU A 103 -26.46 0.91 18.07
C GLU A 103 -27.50 1.74 18.83
N ASP A 104 -28.80 1.45 18.58
CA ASP A 104 -29.94 2.02 19.31
C ASP A 104 -29.89 1.59 20.78
N VAL A 105 -29.16 2.34 21.58
CA VAL A 105 -28.92 2.05 22.98
C VAL A 105 -29.98 2.78 23.83
N PRO A 106 -30.68 2.07 24.71
CA PRO A 106 -31.51 2.75 25.71
C PRO A 106 -30.66 3.66 26.60
N SER A 107 -31.02 4.92 26.69
CA SER A 107 -30.28 6.01 27.37
C SER A 107 -29.99 5.80 28.87
N TYR A 108 -30.47 4.71 29.45
CA TYR A 108 -30.31 4.38 30.88
C TYR A 108 -29.24 3.29 31.15
N LYS A 109 -28.59 2.75 30.14
CA LYS A 109 -27.49 1.80 30.31
C LYS A 109 -26.15 2.49 29.99
N SER A 110 -25.20 2.46 30.90
CA SER A 110 -23.82 2.79 30.60
C SER A 110 -23.21 1.60 29.86
N LEU A 111 -23.23 1.67 28.55
CA LEU A 111 -22.68 0.62 27.70
C LEU A 111 -21.19 0.88 27.44
N PRO A 112 -20.38 -0.18 27.22
CA PRO A 112 -19.00 -0.03 26.79
C PRO A 112 -18.90 0.86 25.57
N ASP A 113 -18.04 1.85 25.61
CA ASP A 113 -17.70 2.68 24.47
C ASP A 113 -16.51 2.12 23.67
N VAL A 114 -16.11 2.84 22.62
CA VAL A 114 -14.95 2.44 21.79
C VAL A 114 -13.69 2.30 22.64
N LYS A 115 -13.49 3.18 23.63
CA LYS A 115 -12.29 3.13 24.49
C LYS A 115 -12.31 1.95 25.43
N ASP A 116 -13.45 1.65 26.03
CA ASP A 116 -13.62 0.44 26.85
C ASP A 116 -13.30 -0.82 26.03
N CYS A 117 -13.78 -0.86 24.78
CA CYS A 117 -13.46 -1.94 23.85
C CYS A 117 -11.95 -2.01 23.59
N GLU A 118 -11.32 -0.90 23.20
CA GLU A 118 -9.87 -0.85 22.95
C GLU A 118 -9.05 -1.35 24.15
N PHE A 119 -9.43 -0.99 25.36
CA PHE A 119 -8.73 -1.43 26.58
C PHE A 119 -8.93 -2.91 26.87
N ALA A 120 -10.18 -3.38 26.89
CA ALA A 120 -10.51 -4.75 27.25
C ALA A 120 -10.05 -5.74 26.18
N ILE A 121 -10.35 -5.45 24.91
CA ILE A 121 -9.95 -6.30 23.79
C ILE A 121 -8.44 -6.19 23.53
N GLY A 122 -7.84 -5.02 23.76
CA GLY A 122 -6.38 -4.87 23.68
C GLY A 122 -5.66 -5.79 24.68
N TYR A 123 -6.13 -5.87 25.93
CA TYR A 123 -5.62 -6.83 26.89
C TYR A 123 -5.82 -8.28 26.43
N TYR A 124 -6.99 -8.58 25.86
CA TYR A 124 -7.28 -9.92 25.34
C TYR A 124 -6.32 -10.29 24.20
N CYS A 125 -6.09 -9.38 23.25
CA CYS A 125 -5.16 -9.59 22.14
C CYS A 125 -3.70 -9.72 22.58
N GLU A 126 -3.27 -8.97 23.63
CA GLU A 126 -1.97 -9.20 24.27
C GLU A 126 -1.82 -10.66 24.73
N GLN A 127 -2.86 -11.21 25.39
CA GLN A 127 -2.83 -12.60 25.84
C GLN A 127 -2.83 -13.60 24.68
N MET A 128 -3.55 -13.29 23.61
CA MET A 128 -3.55 -14.12 22.38
C MET A 128 -2.15 -14.18 21.76
N ILE A 129 -1.49 -13.04 21.61
CA ILE A 129 -0.14 -12.94 21.02
C ILE A 129 0.88 -13.65 21.90
N ARG A 130 0.88 -13.39 23.22
CA ARG A 130 1.83 -14.02 24.16
C ARG A 130 1.71 -15.54 24.24
N ASN A 131 0.48 -16.06 24.11
CA ASN A 131 0.20 -17.48 24.20
C ASN A 131 0.09 -18.16 22.81
N GLU A 132 0.18 -17.39 21.73
CA GLU A 132 0.03 -17.86 20.34
C GLU A 132 -1.29 -18.60 20.10
N GLN A 133 -2.35 -18.18 20.79
CA GLN A 133 -3.66 -18.78 20.75
C GLN A 133 -4.67 -17.79 20.17
N TYR A 134 -5.08 -18.00 18.90
CA TYR A 134 -5.95 -17.08 18.17
C TYR A 134 -7.41 -17.49 18.11
N TYR A 135 -7.72 -18.71 18.58
CA TYR A 135 -9.07 -19.21 18.75
C TYR A 135 -9.40 -19.41 20.23
N PHE A 136 -10.65 -19.21 20.59
CA PHE A 136 -11.10 -19.24 21.99
C PHE A 136 -12.55 -19.70 22.13
N GLY A 137 -12.90 -20.27 23.27
CA GLY A 137 -14.29 -20.52 23.66
C GLY A 137 -14.92 -19.30 24.33
N SER A 138 -16.24 -19.20 24.31
CA SER A 138 -16.98 -18.12 24.94
C SER A 138 -16.62 -17.97 26.41
N LYS A 139 -16.58 -19.04 27.18
CA LYS A 139 -16.19 -19.03 28.59
C LYS A 139 -14.79 -18.45 28.79
N GLN A 140 -13.82 -18.82 27.96
CA GLN A 140 -12.45 -18.29 28.05
C GLN A 140 -12.40 -16.78 27.82
N PHE A 141 -13.21 -16.28 26.89
CA PHE A 141 -13.33 -14.83 26.65
C PHE A 141 -13.88 -14.13 27.91
N TYR A 142 -14.99 -14.62 28.43
CA TYR A 142 -15.62 -14.04 29.62
C TYR A 142 -14.68 -14.04 30.85
N ASP A 143 -14.01 -15.16 31.12
CA ASP A 143 -13.12 -15.29 32.25
C ASP A 143 -11.95 -14.28 32.14
N ARG A 144 -11.31 -14.18 30.98
CA ARG A 144 -10.17 -13.26 30.76
C ARG A 144 -10.58 -11.78 30.87
N ILE A 145 -11.72 -11.39 30.26
CA ILE A 145 -12.20 -10.01 30.35
C ILE A 145 -12.66 -9.70 31.79
N SER A 146 -13.30 -10.65 32.49
CA SER A 146 -13.66 -10.49 33.90
C SER A 146 -12.42 -10.26 34.79
N ASP A 147 -11.36 -11.02 34.55
CA ASP A 147 -10.10 -10.84 35.29
C ASP A 147 -9.43 -9.49 35.02
N PHE A 148 -9.47 -9.02 33.75
CA PHE A 148 -9.06 -7.67 33.41
C PHE A 148 -9.88 -6.61 34.18
N CYS A 149 -11.20 -6.73 34.19
CA CYS A 149 -12.08 -5.80 34.91
C CYS A 149 -11.77 -5.79 36.41
N LYS A 150 -11.54 -6.95 37.04
CA LYS A 150 -11.13 -7.04 38.45
C LYS A 150 -9.80 -6.34 38.69
N GLN A 151 -8.80 -6.55 37.84
CA GLN A 151 -7.48 -5.91 37.96
C GLN A 151 -7.58 -4.39 37.84
N GLN A 152 -8.39 -3.90 36.92
CA GLN A 152 -8.60 -2.47 36.70
C GLN A 152 -9.62 -1.85 37.66
N LYS A 153 -10.29 -2.65 38.50
CA LYS A 153 -11.37 -2.22 39.40
C LYS A 153 -12.51 -1.49 38.67
N ILE A 154 -12.88 -1.99 37.51
CA ILE A 154 -13.98 -1.47 36.68
C ILE A 154 -15.06 -2.53 36.49
N THR A 155 -16.24 -2.08 36.11
CA THR A 155 -17.37 -2.95 35.76
C THR A 155 -17.73 -2.70 34.32
N LEU A 156 -17.65 -3.74 33.46
CA LEU A 156 -18.10 -3.72 32.08
C LEU A 156 -19.21 -4.74 31.86
N ASP A 157 -20.17 -4.44 31.00
CA ASP A 157 -21.11 -5.42 30.50
C ASP A 157 -20.40 -6.29 29.41
N ILE A 158 -19.81 -7.42 29.87
CA ILE A 158 -19.04 -8.32 29.00
C ILE A 158 -19.95 -8.99 27.97
N ASN A 159 -21.21 -9.27 28.33
CA ASN A 159 -22.17 -9.87 27.40
C ASN A 159 -22.44 -8.92 26.24
N TYR A 160 -22.68 -7.66 26.56
CA TYR A 160 -22.90 -6.62 25.56
C TYR A 160 -21.66 -6.44 24.66
N LEU A 161 -20.46 -6.37 25.27
CA LEU A 161 -19.20 -6.29 24.52
C LEU A 161 -19.03 -7.47 23.55
N PHE A 162 -19.26 -8.69 24.03
CA PHE A 162 -19.18 -9.88 23.19
C PHE A 162 -20.20 -9.85 22.05
N SER A 163 -21.45 -9.44 22.35
CA SER A 163 -22.52 -9.32 21.36
C SER A 163 -22.20 -8.30 20.27
N ILE A 164 -21.70 -7.11 20.64
CA ILE A 164 -21.27 -6.09 19.67
C ILE A 164 -20.18 -6.64 18.73
N LEU A 165 -19.17 -7.28 19.29
CA LEU A 165 -18.08 -7.84 18.49
C LEU A 165 -18.58 -8.91 17.51
N LEU A 166 -19.50 -9.75 17.95
CA LEU A 166 -20.09 -10.83 17.14
C LEU A 166 -21.04 -10.27 16.08
N ASN A 167 -21.98 -9.41 16.45
CA ASN A 167 -22.99 -8.81 15.55
C ASN A 167 -22.34 -7.99 14.44
N ASN A 168 -21.25 -7.29 14.74
CA ASN A 168 -20.51 -6.50 13.77
C ASN A 168 -19.37 -7.28 13.09
N GLN A 169 -19.33 -8.59 13.28
CA GLN A 169 -18.39 -9.47 12.60
C GLN A 169 -16.91 -9.12 12.85
N ILE A 170 -16.60 -8.51 13.99
CA ILE A 170 -15.21 -8.32 14.46
C ILE A 170 -14.67 -9.68 14.92
N ILE A 171 -15.48 -10.43 15.67
CA ILE A 171 -15.28 -11.85 15.95
C ILE A 171 -16.33 -12.68 15.19
N CYS A 172 -16.02 -13.93 14.92
CA CYS A 172 -16.96 -14.87 14.32
C CYS A 172 -16.85 -16.24 14.99
N GLN A 173 -17.94 -16.99 14.89
CA GLN A 173 -18.00 -18.36 15.34
C GLN A 173 -17.57 -19.28 14.20
N TYR A 174 -16.59 -20.13 14.43
CA TYR A 174 -16.05 -21.09 13.46
C TYR A 174 -16.61 -22.49 13.65
N ASP A 175 -16.90 -22.86 14.90
CA ASP A 175 -17.46 -24.14 15.28
C ASP A 175 -18.20 -23.99 16.61
N ASN A 176 -18.79 -25.06 17.12
CA ASN A 176 -19.52 -25.07 18.38
C ASN A 176 -18.63 -24.59 19.53
N ASP A 177 -18.95 -23.42 20.08
CA ASP A 177 -18.17 -22.68 21.10
C ASP A 177 -16.71 -22.39 20.71
N LEU A 178 -16.39 -22.30 19.42
CA LEU A 178 -15.10 -21.89 18.92
C LEU A 178 -15.20 -20.56 18.17
N TYR A 179 -14.60 -19.51 18.73
CA TYR A 179 -14.61 -18.15 18.20
C TYR A 179 -13.20 -17.70 17.85
N GLY A 180 -13.10 -16.65 17.04
CA GLY A 180 -11.85 -15.97 16.72
C GLY A 180 -12.14 -14.65 16.05
N PHE A 181 -11.13 -13.80 15.92
CA PHE A 181 -11.27 -12.58 15.13
C PHE A 181 -11.46 -12.93 13.67
N ARG A 182 -12.40 -12.26 13.01
CA ARG A 182 -12.67 -12.49 11.59
C ARG A 182 -11.47 -12.16 10.71
N PHE A 183 -10.72 -11.13 11.09
CA PHE A 183 -9.53 -10.68 10.37
C PHE A 183 -8.38 -10.47 11.33
N ALA A 184 -7.18 -10.86 10.93
CA ALA A 184 -5.96 -10.70 11.73
C ALA A 184 -5.69 -9.23 12.10
N PHE A 185 -6.06 -8.29 11.23
CA PHE A 185 -5.84 -6.87 11.50
C PHE A 185 -6.57 -6.35 12.74
N TRP A 186 -7.68 -6.96 13.16
CA TRP A 186 -8.33 -6.60 14.42
C TRP A 186 -7.44 -6.93 15.62
N VAL A 187 -6.82 -8.12 15.60
CA VAL A 187 -5.87 -8.51 16.65
C VAL A 187 -4.71 -7.51 16.71
N TYR A 188 -4.15 -7.17 15.55
CA TYR A 188 -3.00 -6.27 15.46
C TYR A 188 -3.35 -4.84 15.86
N TYR A 189 -4.52 -4.35 15.46
CA TYR A 189 -5.02 -3.04 15.89
C TYR A 189 -5.18 -2.96 17.41
N PHE A 190 -5.91 -3.90 18.02
CA PHE A 190 -6.13 -3.89 19.47
C PHE A 190 -4.83 -4.15 20.24
N ALA A 191 -3.93 -4.97 19.74
CA ALA A 191 -2.60 -5.15 20.31
C ALA A 191 -1.79 -3.84 20.27
N ALA A 192 -1.84 -3.10 19.17
CA ALA A 192 -1.19 -1.79 19.06
C ALA A 192 -1.78 -0.78 20.05
N MET A 193 -3.10 -0.74 20.21
CA MET A 193 -3.74 0.08 21.25
C MET A 193 -3.28 -0.31 22.66
N ARG A 194 -3.09 -1.59 22.89
CA ARG A 194 -2.54 -2.10 24.16
C ARG A 194 -1.09 -1.66 24.38
N MET A 195 -0.24 -1.66 23.35
CA MET A 195 1.14 -1.16 23.44
C MET A 195 1.20 0.30 23.92
N THR A 196 0.24 1.15 23.52
CA THR A 196 0.20 2.55 23.97
C THR A 196 -0.05 2.69 25.49
N LYS A 197 -0.55 1.65 26.14
CA LYS A 197 -0.97 1.65 27.56
C LYS A 197 -0.15 0.72 28.44
N SER A 198 0.52 -0.27 27.88
CA SER A 198 1.35 -1.25 28.59
C SER A 198 2.79 -1.17 28.08
N PRO A 199 3.69 -0.45 28.80
CA PRO A 199 5.10 -0.40 28.44
C PRO A 199 5.75 -1.78 28.39
N GLU A 200 5.32 -2.70 29.26
CA GLU A 200 5.82 -4.08 29.28
C GLU A 200 5.46 -4.82 27.97
N PHE A 201 4.23 -4.67 27.50
CA PHE A 201 3.83 -5.28 26.23
C PHE A 201 4.46 -4.57 25.03
N ALA A 202 4.60 -3.24 25.11
CA ALA A 202 5.33 -2.49 24.09
C ALA A 202 6.78 -2.98 23.95
N ASN A 203 7.49 -3.16 25.07
CA ASN A 203 8.85 -3.71 25.05
C ASN A 203 8.89 -5.14 24.52
N PHE A 204 7.90 -5.97 24.84
CA PHE A 204 7.80 -7.33 24.30
C PHE A 204 7.64 -7.32 22.78
N ILE A 205 6.75 -6.49 22.23
CA ILE A 205 6.56 -6.39 20.78
C ILE A 205 7.77 -5.75 20.10
N LEU A 206 8.35 -4.69 20.68
CA LEU A 206 9.51 -3.99 20.11
C LEU A 206 10.81 -4.78 20.20
N ASP A 207 10.82 -5.91 20.91
CA ASP A 207 11.94 -6.83 20.82
C ASP A 207 12.12 -7.31 19.38
N LYS A 208 13.37 -7.37 18.94
CA LYS A 208 13.76 -7.66 17.56
C LYS A 208 13.10 -8.90 16.97
N GLU A 209 13.00 -9.97 17.78
CA GLU A 209 12.44 -11.23 17.32
C GLU A 209 10.91 -11.18 17.17
N ASN A 210 10.25 -10.26 17.88
CA ASN A 210 8.79 -10.19 17.91
C ASN A 210 8.22 -9.24 16.86
N TYR A 211 8.72 -8.02 16.72
CA TYR A 211 8.07 -7.07 15.80
C TYR A 211 8.16 -7.49 14.31
N ALA A 212 9.19 -8.24 13.94
CA ALA A 212 9.30 -8.78 12.60
C ALA A 212 8.19 -9.81 12.28
N HIS A 213 7.67 -10.49 13.32
CA HIS A 213 6.53 -11.39 13.18
C HIS A 213 5.17 -10.66 13.17
N TYR A 214 5.13 -9.42 13.70
CA TYR A 214 3.92 -8.62 13.82
C TYR A 214 4.07 -7.22 13.21
N PRO A 215 4.45 -7.11 11.93
CA PRO A 215 4.75 -5.83 11.29
C PRO A 215 3.55 -4.87 11.29
N GLU A 216 2.34 -5.39 11.20
CA GLU A 216 1.11 -4.59 11.22
C GLU A 216 0.81 -4.01 12.60
N VAL A 217 1.28 -4.64 13.69
CA VAL A 217 1.16 -4.06 15.04
C VAL A 217 1.95 -2.76 15.12
N LEU A 218 3.17 -2.71 14.55
CA LEU A 218 3.96 -1.48 14.50
C LEU A 218 3.31 -0.41 13.61
N GLU A 219 2.71 -0.81 12.48
CA GLU A 219 1.97 0.11 11.63
C GLU A 219 0.84 0.81 12.41
N PHE A 220 0.03 0.04 13.15
CA PHE A 220 -1.05 0.59 13.98
C PHE A 220 -0.54 1.38 15.18
N TYR A 221 0.53 0.92 15.82
CA TYR A 221 1.15 1.60 16.97
C TYR A 221 1.65 2.99 16.60
N THR A 222 2.39 3.11 15.49
CA THR A 222 2.87 4.40 14.99
C THR A 222 1.77 5.25 14.38
N GLY A 223 0.73 4.62 13.85
CA GLY A 223 -0.44 5.31 13.32
C GLY A 223 -1.36 5.89 14.40
N SER A 224 -1.46 5.26 15.58
CA SER A 224 -2.26 5.73 16.71
C SER A 224 -1.57 6.87 17.47
N ASP A 225 -0.26 6.83 17.58
CA ASP A 225 0.55 7.88 18.21
C ASP A 225 1.73 8.22 17.29
N ARG A 226 1.58 9.29 16.55
CA ARG A 226 2.50 9.75 15.52
C ARG A 226 3.82 10.31 16.04
N THR A 227 4.05 10.23 17.37
CA THR A 227 5.25 10.73 18.06
C THR A 227 6.24 9.63 18.45
N LYS A 228 5.96 8.36 18.08
CA LYS A 228 6.70 7.18 18.53
C LYS A 228 8.11 7.10 17.94
N ASN A 229 9.07 7.74 18.61
CA ASN A 229 10.48 7.68 18.25
C ASN A 229 11.14 6.33 18.57
N ASP A 230 10.66 5.60 19.54
CA ASP A 230 11.16 4.28 19.95
C ASP A 230 11.10 3.26 18.80
N ALA A 231 9.92 3.09 18.20
CA ALA A 231 9.73 2.22 17.05
C ALA A 231 10.63 2.62 15.86
N ALA A 232 10.72 3.92 15.56
CA ALA A 232 11.56 4.43 14.48
C ALA A 232 13.04 4.13 14.71
N GLN A 233 13.55 4.33 15.93
CA GLN A 233 14.97 4.10 16.24
C GLN A 233 15.36 2.64 16.16
N ILE A 234 14.52 1.73 16.68
CA ILE A 234 14.76 0.28 16.60
C ILE A 234 14.81 -0.15 15.14
N VAL A 235 13.82 0.25 14.35
CA VAL A 235 13.76 -0.16 12.94
C VAL A 235 14.90 0.44 12.11
N ILE A 236 15.35 1.68 12.39
CA ILE A 236 16.56 2.26 11.75
C ILE A 236 17.79 1.40 12.03
N GLN A 237 18.00 0.95 13.26
CA GLN A 237 19.15 0.11 13.61
C GLN A 237 19.10 -1.24 12.88
N ASP A 238 17.95 -1.88 12.87
CA ASP A 238 17.81 -3.22 12.29
C ASP A 238 17.85 -3.20 10.77
N ILE A 239 17.18 -2.26 10.09
CA ILE A 239 17.25 -2.16 8.63
C ILE A 239 18.67 -1.85 8.16
N ASN A 240 19.41 -0.99 8.86
CA ASN A 240 20.81 -0.72 8.53
C ASN A 240 21.67 -1.98 8.67
N LYS A 241 21.46 -2.79 9.70
CA LYS A 241 22.21 -4.03 9.92
C LYS A 241 21.90 -5.07 8.85
N VAL A 242 20.63 -5.26 8.50
CA VAL A 242 20.23 -6.17 7.42
C VAL A 242 20.77 -5.70 6.08
N THR A 243 20.66 -4.40 5.80
CA THR A 243 21.19 -3.78 4.57
C THR A 243 22.68 -4.02 4.42
N ALA A 244 23.47 -3.80 5.48
CA ALA A 244 24.92 -4.04 5.47
C ALA A 244 25.23 -5.52 5.20
N THR A 245 24.50 -6.43 5.84
CA THR A 245 24.72 -7.87 5.64
C THR A 245 24.38 -8.32 4.21
N VAL A 246 23.27 -7.84 3.65
CA VAL A 246 22.94 -8.14 2.24
C VAL A 246 23.94 -7.49 1.29
N HIS A 247 24.41 -6.27 1.58
CA HIS A 247 25.44 -5.60 0.81
C HIS A 247 26.73 -6.43 0.72
N ASP A 248 27.21 -6.92 1.86
CA ASP A 248 28.42 -7.73 1.95
C ASP A 248 28.26 -9.08 1.20
N LYS A 249 27.09 -9.71 1.31
CA LYS A 249 26.77 -10.95 0.56
C LYS A 249 26.77 -10.73 -0.95
N VAL A 250 26.17 -9.64 -1.43
CA VAL A 250 26.06 -9.33 -2.87
C VAL A 250 27.44 -9.00 -3.47
N GLY A 251 28.29 -8.30 -2.74
CA GLY A 251 29.67 -8.02 -3.14
C GLY A 251 29.83 -7.16 -4.40
N LEU A 252 28.78 -6.50 -4.87
CA LEU A 252 28.85 -5.59 -6.02
C LEU A 252 29.44 -4.23 -5.62
N PRO A 253 30.20 -3.58 -6.51
CA PRO A 253 30.81 -2.28 -6.21
C PRO A 253 29.77 -1.19 -5.84
N ASP A 254 30.09 -0.36 -4.85
CA ASP A 254 29.21 0.73 -4.37
C ASP A 254 28.78 1.70 -5.46
N LYS A 255 29.66 1.96 -6.41
CA LYS A 255 29.44 2.90 -7.52
C LYS A 255 28.86 2.22 -8.77
N MET A 256 28.41 0.97 -8.67
CA MET A 256 27.83 0.28 -9.81
C MET A 256 26.58 1.00 -10.29
N ASN A 257 26.59 1.40 -11.54
CA ASN A 257 25.46 2.06 -12.20
C ASN A 257 25.35 1.55 -13.65
N PRO A 258 24.67 0.40 -13.86
CA PRO A 258 24.51 -0.17 -15.19
C PRO A 258 23.78 0.74 -16.17
N LEU A 259 22.86 1.58 -15.64
CA LEU A 259 22.04 2.51 -16.44
C LEU A 259 22.85 3.70 -16.98
N GLN A 260 24.05 3.95 -16.46
CA GLN A 260 24.91 5.05 -16.89
C GLN A 260 25.26 5.02 -18.38
N HIS A 261 25.39 3.83 -18.92
CA HIS A 261 25.79 3.61 -20.32
C HIS A 261 24.59 3.37 -21.25
N LEU A 262 23.40 3.25 -20.71
CA LEU A 262 22.18 3.14 -21.51
C LEU A 262 21.82 4.50 -22.09
N ARG A 263 21.53 4.51 -23.40
CA ARG A 263 21.03 5.68 -24.12
C ARG A 263 19.63 5.36 -24.60
N LEU A 264 18.65 6.10 -24.13
CA LEU A 264 17.28 5.99 -24.62
C LEU A 264 17.09 7.03 -25.74
N GLU A 265 16.90 6.55 -26.95
CA GLU A 265 16.37 7.40 -28.02
C GLU A 265 14.85 7.34 -27.93
N ILE A 266 14.26 8.41 -27.44
CA ILE A 266 12.79 8.51 -27.38
C ILE A 266 12.32 8.81 -28.80
N THR A 267 11.95 7.75 -29.53
CA THR A 267 11.18 7.91 -30.75
C THR A 267 9.70 7.97 -30.40
N ASP A 268 8.91 8.74 -31.15
CA ASP A 268 7.45 8.78 -30.98
C ASP A 268 6.84 7.37 -31.09
N GLU A 269 7.46 6.50 -31.87
CA GLU A 269 7.06 5.11 -32.06
C GLU A 269 7.30 4.25 -30.79
N GLN A 270 8.44 4.42 -30.10
CA GLN A 270 8.73 3.69 -28.87
C GLN A 270 7.83 4.15 -27.71
N ALA A 271 7.58 5.46 -27.62
CA ALA A 271 6.66 5.96 -26.62
C ALA A 271 5.21 5.54 -26.88
N THR A 272 4.80 5.50 -28.15
CA THR A 272 3.48 4.96 -28.55
C THR A 272 3.39 3.47 -28.22
N LYS A 273 4.42 2.67 -28.54
CA LYS A 273 4.47 1.25 -28.16
C LYS A 273 4.43 1.02 -26.65
N ALA A 274 5.08 1.86 -25.85
CA ALA A 274 5.01 1.77 -24.38
C ALA A 274 3.60 2.07 -23.88
N ILE A 275 2.91 3.08 -24.46
CA ILE A 275 1.53 3.41 -24.15
C ILE A 275 0.59 2.31 -24.61
N ASP A 276 0.77 1.80 -25.85
CA ASP A 276 -0.04 0.70 -26.40
C ASP A 276 0.15 -0.59 -25.59
N LYS A 277 1.38 -0.89 -25.16
CA LYS A 277 1.68 -2.04 -24.31
C LYS A 277 1.02 -1.88 -22.93
N LEU A 278 1.01 -0.67 -22.36
CA LEU A 278 0.27 -0.36 -21.14
C LEU A 278 -1.25 -0.45 -21.38
N ASP A 279 -1.74 -0.04 -22.55
CA ASP A 279 -3.14 -0.20 -22.97
C ASP A 279 -3.52 -1.66 -23.14
N ASP A 280 -2.64 -2.46 -23.71
CA ASP A 280 -2.84 -3.89 -23.85
C ASP A 280 -2.84 -4.57 -22.47
N GLN A 281 -2.01 -4.14 -21.54
CA GLN A 281 -2.00 -4.61 -20.15
C GLN A 281 -3.26 -4.18 -19.38
N LEU A 282 -3.68 -2.92 -19.49
CA LEU A 282 -4.90 -2.40 -18.86
C LEU A 282 -6.18 -2.89 -19.56
N LYS A 283 -6.12 -3.11 -20.86
CA LYS A 283 -7.20 -3.65 -21.70
C LYS A 283 -7.02 -5.13 -21.96
N GLN A 284 -6.06 -5.79 -21.28
CA GLN A 284 -5.73 -7.18 -21.56
C GLN A 284 -6.97 -8.02 -21.67
N SER A 285 -7.34 -8.12 -22.81
CA SER A 285 -8.37 -8.88 -23.40
C SER A 285 -9.51 -7.99 -23.89
N LYS A 286 -9.82 -8.17 -25.11
CA LYS A 286 -11.15 -7.99 -25.69
C LYS A 286 -12.22 -8.82 -24.94
N LEU A 287 -11.90 -9.33 -23.72
CA LEU A 287 -12.84 -10.03 -22.86
C LEU A 287 -13.86 -9.03 -22.33
N PRO A 288 -15.15 -9.37 -22.36
CA PRO A 288 -16.18 -8.57 -21.75
C PRO A 288 -15.88 -8.28 -20.27
N THR A 289 -16.26 -7.11 -19.77
CA THR A 289 -16.01 -6.66 -18.40
C THR A 289 -16.44 -7.68 -17.34
N ASN A 290 -17.57 -8.34 -17.55
CA ASN A 290 -18.07 -9.39 -16.65
C ASN A 290 -17.15 -10.62 -16.57
N ILE A 291 -16.39 -10.93 -17.60
CA ILE A 291 -15.41 -12.04 -17.59
C ILE A 291 -14.14 -11.60 -16.86
N LYS A 292 -13.69 -10.34 -17.06
CA LYS A 292 -12.56 -9.77 -16.31
C LYS A 292 -12.87 -9.75 -14.81
N ASP A 293 -14.04 -9.23 -14.44
CA ASP A 293 -14.50 -9.19 -13.06
C ASP A 293 -14.57 -10.61 -12.45
N ALA A 294 -14.99 -11.61 -13.22
CA ALA A 294 -15.06 -13.00 -12.77
C ALA A 294 -13.66 -13.63 -12.58
N LEU A 295 -12.67 -13.27 -13.42
CA LEU A 295 -11.29 -13.72 -13.25
C LEU A 295 -10.66 -13.11 -12.00
N ASP A 296 -10.82 -11.80 -11.80
CA ASP A 296 -10.33 -11.11 -10.60
C ASP A 296 -11.01 -11.65 -9.34
N ASP A 297 -12.32 -11.95 -9.40
CA ASP A 297 -13.03 -12.57 -8.29
C ASP A 297 -12.54 -14.01 -8.02
N SER A 298 -12.08 -14.75 -9.02
CA SER A 298 -11.54 -16.10 -8.84
C SER A 298 -10.20 -16.13 -8.12
N THR A 299 -9.41 -15.06 -8.24
CA THR A 299 -8.14 -14.88 -7.53
C THR A 299 -8.31 -14.31 -6.13
N TYR A 300 -9.47 -13.72 -5.85
CA TYR A 300 -9.78 -13.16 -4.53
C TYR A 300 -10.05 -14.28 -3.52
N ASN A 301 -9.17 -14.41 -2.52
CA ASN A 301 -9.36 -15.36 -1.43
C ASN A 301 -9.90 -14.64 -0.17
N PRO A 302 -11.19 -14.79 0.14
CA PRO A 302 -11.80 -14.11 1.29
C PRO A 302 -11.28 -14.60 2.65
N SER A 303 -10.61 -15.76 2.69
CA SER A 303 -9.98 -16.28 3.91
C SER A 303 -8.53 -15.82 4.06
N MET A 304 -7.93 -15.24 3.02
CA MET A 304 -6.53 -14.82 3.01
C MET A 304 -6.15 -13.89 4.17
N PRO A 305 -6.98 -12.91 4.57
CA PRO A 305 -6.70 -12.06 5.71
C PRO A 305 -6.55 -12.81 7.04
N PHE A 306 -7.16 -13.99 7.15
CA PHE A 306 -7.19 -14.77 8.38
C PHE A 306 -6.11 -15.84 8.45
N HIS A 307 -5.74 -16.40 7.31
CA HIS A 307 -4.74 -17.46 7.18
C HIS A 307 -3.34 -16.95 6.88
N GLN A 308 -3.08 -15.66 7.04
CA GLN A 308 -1.70 -15.22 7.08
C GLN A 308 -1.03 -15.97 8.22
N ASP A 309 -0.06 -16.81 7.88
CA ASP A 309 0.81 -17.43 8.86
C ASP A 309 1.39 -16.30 9.70
N VAL A 310 0.92 -16.21 10.93
CA VAL A 310 1.33 -15.19 11.88
C VAL A 310 2.82 -15.38 12.25
N ARG A 311 3.39 -16.52 11.82
CA ARG A 311 4.80 -16.86 11.95
C ARG A 311 5.42 -17.14 10.59
N ILE A 312 6.01 -16.11 10.02
CA ILE A 312 7.01 -16.32 8.99
C ILE A 312 8.33 -16.49 9.74
N VAL A 313 8.90 -17.69 9.65
CA VAL A 313 10.26 -17.92 10.13
C VAL A 313 11.20 -17.25 9.14
N TRP A 314 11.64 -16.04 9.46
CA TRP A 314 12.62 -15.32 8.66
C TRP A 314 14.01 -15.91 8.93
N GLU A 315 14.68 -16.35 7.90
CA GLU A 315 16.13 -16.54 7.99
C GLU A 315 16.75 -15.17 8.24
N ASN A 316 17.43 -15.02 9.36
CA ASN A 316 18.06 -13.76 9.76
C ASN A 316 18.97 -13.23 8.63
N TYR A 317 18.71 -11.96 8.22
CA TYR A 317 19.52 -11.24 7.24
C TYR A 317 19.46 -11.79 5.81
N SER A 318 18.35 -12.33 5.40
CA SER A 318 18.04 -12.70 4.02
C SER A 318 17.57 -11.50 3.19
N VAL A 319 17.48 -11.66 1.88
CA VAL A 319 16.93 -10.64 0.98
C VAL A 319 15.43 -10.44 1.23
N ASN A 320 14.68 -11.50 1.50
CA ASN A 320 13.26 -11.40 1.86
C ASN A 320 13.09 -10.60 3.15
N TYR A 321 13.92 -10.85 4.16
CA TYR A 321 13.89 -10.08 5.40
C TYR A 321 14.20 -8.59 5.16
N LEU A 322 15.15 -8.27 4.25
CA LEU A 322 15.40 -6.89 3.85
C LEU A 322 14.16 -6.23 3.26
N GLN A 323 13.41 -6.93 2.40
CA GLN A 323 12.19 -6.40 1.79
C GLN A 323 11.09 -6.14 2.81
N GLU A 324 10.90 -7.04 3.76
CA GLU A 324 9.97 -6.83 4.87
C GLU A 324 10.38 -5.62 5.73
N MET A 325 11.66 -5.49 6.04
CA MET A 325 12.17 -4.35 6.78
C MET A 325 11.97 -3.02 6.04
N ILE A 326 12.09 -3.01 4.70
CA ILE A 326 11.75 -1.85 3.87
C ILE A 326 10.26 -1.51 4.03
N GLY A 327 9.39 -2.52 3.96
CA GLY A 327 7.94 -2.34 4.14
C GLY A 327 7.58 -1.75 5.51
N ILE A 328 8.13 -2.32 6.58
CA ILE A 328 7.94 -1.86 7.96
C ILE A 328 8.44 -0.41 8.13
N ALA A 329 9.68 -0.15 7.71
CA ALA A 329 10.31 1.17 7.83
C ALA A 329 9.53 2.24 7.04
N SER A 330 9.06 1.89 5.85
CA SER A 330 8.27 2.78 4.99
C SER A 330 6.93 3.14 5.64
N LYS A 331 6.22 2.18 6.21
CA LYS A 331 4.95 2.41 6.91
C LYS A 331 5.14 3.25 8.17
N ILE A 332 6.21 2.99 8.94
CA ILE A 332 6.56 3.80 10.11
C ILE A 332 6.85 5.25 9.69
N LEU A 333 7.65 5.47 8.64
CA LEU A 333 7.95 6.82 8.14
C LEU A 333 6.67 7.55 7.73
N ARG A 334 5.78 6.89 6.98
CA ARG A 334 4.50 7.43 6.55
C ARG A 334 3.60 7.84 7.71
N ASN A 335 3.56 7.03 8.78
CA ASN A 335 2.65 7.22 9.90
C ASN A 335 3.18 8.17 10.97
N SER A 336 4.50 8.38 11.03
CA SER A 336 5.16 9.07 12.15
C SER A 336 5.37 10.56 11.86
N ASP A 337 4.28 11.31 11.71
CA ASP A 337 4.32 12.74 11.33
C ASP A 337 5.14 13.62 12.31
N TYR A 338 5.20 13.26 13.58
CA TYR A 338 5.72 14.10 14.66
C TYR A 338 6.91 13.51 15.42
N ILE A 339 7.58 12.48 14.87
CA ILE A 339 8.88 12.06 15.41
C ILE A 339 9.95 13.13 15.13
N LEU A 340 11.08 13.01 15.81
CA LEU A 340 12.19 13.95 15.63
C LEU A 340 12.60 14.02 14.15
N PRO A 341 12.76 15.23 13.57
CA PRO A 341 13.11 15.40 12.16
C PRO A 341 14.36 14.63 11.74
N GLU A 342 15.36 14.54 12.61
CA GLU A 342 16.57 13.76 12.38
C GLU A 342 16.30 12.25 12.23
N ASN A 343 15.31 11.70 12.96
CA ASN A 343 14.92 10.30 12.84
C ASN A 343 14.17 10.07 11.52
N LYS A 344 13.36 11.03 11.04
CA LYS A 344 12.74 10.93 9.70
C LYS A 344 13.81 10.88 8.61
N VAL A 345 14.81 11.75 8.69
CA VAL A 345 15.92 11.79 7.74
C VAL A 345 16.67 10.46 7.75
N LYS A 346 17.06 9.97 8.93
CA LYS A 346 17.76 8.70 9.09
C LYS A 346 16.94 7.51 8.56
N LEU A 347 15.62 7.52 8.84
CA LEU A 347 14.74 6.46 8.39
C LEU A 347 14.60 6.44 6.86
N LEU A 348 14.43 7.61 6.23
CA LEU A 348 14.41 7.72 4.77
C LEU A 348 15.75 7.31 4.14
N ASP A 349 16.87 7.69 4.75
CA ASP A 349 18.19 7.27 4.30
C ASP A 349 18.35 5.75 4.37
N ALA A 350 17.99 5.14 5.48
CA ALA A 350 18.04 3.69 5.65
C ALA A 350 17.15 2.95 4.64
N ILE A 351 15.94 3.46 4.36
CA ILE A 351 15.04 2.89 3.35
C ILE A 351 15.67 2.97 1.95
N THR A 352 16.23 4.12 1.60
CA THR A 352 16.83 4.31 0.26
C THR A 352 18.11 3.49 0.08
N ASP A 353 18.89 3.28 1.13
CA ASP A 353 20.05 2.40 1.11
C ASP A 353 19.63 0.92 0.96
N ALA A 354 18.54 0.53 1.61
CA ALA A 354 17.94 -0.79 1.46
C ALA A 354 17.40 -1.00 0.02
N TRP A 355 16.75 0.02 -0.58
CA TRP A 355 16.35 -0.04 -2.00
C TRP A 355 17.55 -0.25 -2.91
N LEU A 356 18.66 0.46 -2.67
CA LEU A 356 19.87 0.30 -3.48
C LEU A 356 20.40 -1.14 -3.42
N ASN A 357 20.37 -1.77 -2.25
CA ASN A 357 20.81 -3.15 -2.11
C ASN A 357 19.84 -4.15 -2.75
N THR A 358 18.54 -3.90 -2.68
CA THR A 358 17.54 -4.68 -3.44
C THR A 358 17.79 -4.55 -4.95
N ILE A 359 18.03 -3.35 -5.45
CA ILE A 359 18.39 -3.10 -6.85
C ILE A 359 19.66 -3.89 -7.25
N ARG A 360 20.68 -3.93 -6.41
CA ARG A 360 21.92 -4.69 -6.64
C ARG A 360 21.66 -6.19 -6.72
N VAL A 361 20.81 -6.73 -5.86
CA VAL A 361 20.39 -8.14 -5.94
C VAL A 361 19.74 -8.43 -7.28
N VAL A 362 18.82 -7.57 -7.73
CA VAL A 362 18.14 -7.76 -9.03
C VAL A 362 19.14 -7.61 -10.19
N TYR A 363 20.10 -6.69 -10.13
CA TYR A 363 21.17 -6.60 -11.14
C TYR A 363 22.01 -7.87 -11.20
N LEU A 364 22.31 -8.49 -10.05
CA LEU A 364 23.03 -9.77 -10.01
C LEU A 364 22.23 -10.89 -10.67
N MET A 365 20.91 -10.86 -10.51
CA MET A 365 19.99 -11.88 -11.05
C MET A 365 19.61 -11.63 -12.52
N ALA A 366 19.74 -10.41 -13.02
CA ALA A 366 19.26 -10.00 -14.35
C ALA A 366 19.77 -10.88 -15.51
N PRO A 367 21.04 -11.33 -15.56
CA PRO A 367 21.51 -12.22 -16.61
C PRO A 367 20.78 -13.58 -16.63
N ALA A 368 20.55 -14.19 -15.46
CA ALA A 368 19.80 -15.44 -15.35
C ALA A 368 18.32 -15.25 -15.71
N LEU A 369 17.71 -14.13 -15.28
CA LEU A 369 16.36 -13.76 -15.68
C LEU A 369 16.25 -13.64 -17.22
N ALA A 370 17.19 -13.00 -17.87
CA ALA A 370 17.18 -12.85 -19.32
C ALA A 370 17.37 -14.19 -20.06
N MET A 371 18.09 -15.14 -19.47
CA MET A 371 18.34 -16.44 -20.07
C MET A 371 17.18 -17.43 -19.86
N ASP A 372 16.70 -17.53 -18.63
CA ASP A 372 15.84 -18.63 -18.18
C ASP A 372 14.43 -18.17 -17.79
N GLY A 373 14.14 -16.86 -17.85
CA GLY A 373 12.86 -16.27 -17.41
C GLY A 373 12.65 -16.31 -15.88
N LYS A 374 13.58 -16.90 -15.14
CA LYS A 374 13.55 -17.01 -13.68
C LYS A 374 14.96 -16.94 -13.09
N ALA A 375 15.07 -16.41 -11.90
CA ALA A 375 16.33 -16.40 -11.16
C ALA A 375 16.08 -16.43 -9.65
N GLY A 376 17.09 -16.86 -8.90
CA GLY A 376 17.04 -16.86 -7.45
C GLY A 376 18.37 -16.44 -6.85
N TYR A 377 18.30 -15.72 -5.75
CA TYR A 377 19.43 -15.34 -4.92
C TYR A 377 19.04 -15.44 -3.44
N ASP A 378 19.77 -16.25 -2.70
CA ASP A 378 19.45 -16.60 -1.32
C ASP A 378 18.01 -17.19 -1.23
N ASP A 379 17.13 -16.63 -0.43
CA ASP A 379 15.72 -16.99 -0.33
C ASP A 379 14.81 -16.25 -1.33
N PHE A 380 15.36 -15.24 -2.02
CA PHE A 380 14.62 -14.41 -2.94
C PHE A 380 14.50 -15.03 -4.33
N ARG A 381 13.29 -15.04 -4.90
CA ARG A 381 13.00 -15.59 -6.22
C ARG A 381 12.26 -14.57 -7.06
N LEU A 382 12.68 -14.44 -8.33
CA LEU A 382 12.00 -13.63 -9.33
C LEU A 382 11.63 -14.49 -10.54
N HIS A 383 10.49 -14.19 -11.10
CA HIS A 383 10.02 -14.68 -12.40
C HIS A 383 9.70 -13.48 -13.27
N LEU A 384 10.07 -13.56 -14.55
CA LEU A 384 9.59 -12.57 -15.52
C LEU A 384 8.09 -12.82 -15.76
N ASP A 385 7.35 -11.75 -15.81
CA ASP A 385 5.94 -11.80 -16.20
C ASP A 385 5.80 -11.84 -17.73
N ASP A 386 4.58 -12.06 -18.20
CA ASP A 386 4.25 -12.18 -19.62
C ASP A 386 4.48 -10.86 -20.43
N THR A 387 4.82 -9.77 -19.74
CA THR A 387 5.13 -8.48 -20.40
C THR A 387 6.51 -8.47 -21.04
N PHE A 388 7.39 -9.38 -20.60
CA PHE A 388 8.70 -9.54 -21.18
C PHE A 388 8.68 -10.61 -22.27
N ASP A 389 9.12 -10.25 -23.47
CA ASP A 389 9.22 -11.19 -24.57
C ASP A 389 10.41 -12.15 -24.36
N THR A 390 10.13 -13.24 -23.64
CA THR A 390 11.12 -14.29 -23.37
C THR A 390 11.37 -15.20 -24.58
N GLU A 391 10.49 -15.16 -25.59
CA GLU A 391 10.58 -15.98 -26.82
C GLU A 391 11.40 -15.27 -27.90
N SER A 392 11.57 -13.95 -27.81
CA SER A 392 12.47 -13.23 -28.71
C SER A 392 13.89 -13.77 -28.55
N GLY A 393 14.54 -14.09 -29.65
CA GLY A 393 15.93 -14.60 -29.63
C GLY A 393 16.96 -13.59 -29.13
N ASP A 394 16.61 -12.32 -28.89
CA ASP A 394 17.52 -11.27 -28.45
C ASP A 394 17.58 -11.15 -26.91
N LYS A 395 18.32 -12.08 -26.30
CA LYS A 395 18.57 -12.09 -24.86
C LYS A 395 19.30 -10.83 -24.35
N ARG A 396 20.03 -10.13 -25.20
CA ARG A 396 20.71 -8.89 -24.85
C ARG A 396 19.71 -7.75 -24.69
N GLN A 397 18.74 -7.63 -25.62
CA GLN A 397 17.68 -6.64 -25.50
C GLN A 397 16.82 -6.92 -24.27
N LEU A 398 16.47 -8.18 -24.03
CA LEU A 398 15.73 -8.58 -22.82
C LEU A 398 16.45 -8.19 -21.53
N LEU A 399 17.77 -8.39 -21.48
CA LEU A 399 18.57 -7.95 -20.31
C LEU A 399 18.50 -6.42 -20.11
N ILE A 400 18.57 -5.65 -21.20
CA ILE A 400 18.45 -4.19 -21.14
C ILE A 400 17.06 -3.80 -20.64
N ASP A 401 16.00 -4.44 -21.12
CA ASP A 401 14.63 -4.16 -20.72
C ASP A 401 14.40 -4.45 -19.23
N ILE A 402 14.89 -5.61 -18.74
CA ILE A 402 14.85 -5.96 -17.31
C ILE A 402 15.55 -4.89 -16.48
N MET A 403 16.77 -4.53 -16.85
CA MET A 403 17.56 -3.55 -16.07
C MET A 403 16.90 -2.16 -16.08
N SER A 404 16.29 -1.78 -17.19
CA SER A 404 15.59 -0.51 -17.34
C SER A 404 14.31 -0.43 -16.53
N ALA A 405 13.64 -1.56 -16.29
CA ALA A 405 12.41 -1.64 -15.52
C ALA A 405 12.63 -1.54 -13.99
N ILE A 406 13.85 -1.82 -13.50
CA ILE A 406 14.12 -1.92 -12.06
C ILE A 406 13.75 -0.66 -11.27
N PRO A 407 14.09 0.58 -11.68
CA PRO A 407 13.70 1.78 -10.95
C PRO A 407 12.18 1.91 -10.77
N HIS A 408 11.40 1.56 -11.80
CA HIS A 408 9.94 1.59 -11.73
C HIS A 408 9.39 0.49 -10.81
N ASN A 409 9.98 -0.70 -10.85
CA ASN A 409 9.56 -1.79 -9.99
C ASN A 409 9.75 -1.45 -8.51
N ILE A 410 10.84 -0.80 -8.14
CA ILE A 410 11.06 -0.32 -6.76
C ILE A 410 9.96 0.67 -6.34
N VAL A 411 9.61 1.62 -7.21
CA VAL A 411 8.51 2.56 -6.92
C VAL A 411 7.19 1.80 -6.77
N THR A 412 6.87 0.90 -7.68
CA THR A 412 5.63 0.13 -7.66
C THR A 412 5.50 -0.72 -6.40
N TRP A 413 6.59 -1.35 -5.94
CA TRP A 413 6.57 -2.21 -4.75
C TRP A 413 6.38 -1.45 -3.44
N TYR A 414 6.89 -0.21 -3.34
CA TYR A 414 6.96 0.48 -2.06
C TYR A 414 6.23 1.81 -1.97
N LYS A 415 5.74 2.40 -3.08
CA LYS A 415 5.09 3.73 -3.08
C LYS A 415 3.93 3.82 -2.08
N ASP A 416 3.06 2.82 -2.06
CA ASP A 416 1.88 2.80 -1.19
C ASP A 416 2.24 2.65 0.30
N ASN A 417 3.42 2.13 0.59
CA ASN A 417 3.92 2.00 1.96
C ASN A 417 4.60 3.28 2.46
N ILE A 418 5.37 3.97 1.60
CA ILE A 418 6.22 5.09 2.01
C ILE A 418 5.56 6.45 1.84
N TYR A 419 4.70 6.62 0.82
CA TYR A 419 4.23 7.94 0.46
C TYR A 419 3.19 8.49 1.45
N SER A 420 3.35 9.78 1.75
CA SER A 420 2.35 10.66 2.36
C SER A 420 2.63 12.07 1.84
N SER A 421 1.58 12.85 1.54
CA SER A 421 1.71 14.24 1.11
C SER A 421 2.53 15.11 2.08
N LYS A 422 2.49 14.78 3.37
CA LYS A 422 3.27 15.44 4.42
C LYS A 422 4.77 15.17 4.38
N LEU A 423 5.22 14.21 3.60
CA LEU A 423 6.64 13.87 3.43
C LEU A 423 7.27 14.56 2.21
N ALA A 424 6.51 15.42 1.49
CA ALA A 424 6.97 16.04 0.26
C ALA A 424 8.31 16.78 0.44
N ASP A 425 8.42 17.65 1.44
CA ASP A 425 9.64 18.40 1.71
C ASP A 425 10.82 17.48 2.06
N LEU A 426 10.59 16.46 2.87
CA LEU A 426 11.61 15.47 3.22
C LEU A 426 12.12 14.71 1.98
N LEU A 427 11.23 14.34 1.05
CA LEU A 427 11.59 13.70 -0.21
C LEU A 427 12.40 14.68 -1.10
N TYR A 428 12.01 15.94 -1.18
CA TYR A 428 12.72 16.95 -1.96
C TYR A 428 14.12 17.22 -1.42
N GLU A 429 14.28 17.35 -0.11
CA GLU A 429 15.58 17.48 0.54
C GLU A 429 16.46 16.26 0.27
N LYS A 430 15.89 15.04 0.32
CA LYS A 430 16.61 13.80 -0.02
C LYS A 430 17.06 13.82 -1.48
N ILE A 431 16.19 14.19 -2.43
CA ILE A 431 16.53 14.28 -3.86
C ILE A 431 17.67 15.28 -4.09
N GLU A 432 17.66 16.43 -3.42
CA GLU A 432 18.73 17.44 -3.56
C GLU A 432 20.11 16.90 -3.11
N ARG A 433 20.17 16.25 -1.95
CA ARG A 433 21.42 15.75 -1.36
C ARG A 433 21.85 14.38 -1.88
N GLU A 434 20.97 13.63 -2.56
CA GLU A 434 21.27 12.29 -3.06
C GLU A 434 22.34 12.34 -4.17
N THR A 435 23.39 11.56 -4.00
CA THR A 435 24.51 11.45 -4.95
C THR A 435 24.44 10.23 -5.85
N ASN A 436 23.76 9.16 -5.40
CA ASN A 436 23.57 7.97 -6.21
C ASN A 436 22.52 8.24 -7.30
N PRO A 437 22.89 8.19 -8.59
CA PRO A 437 21.97 8.56 -9.67
C PRO A 437 20.78 7.63 -9.81
N VAL A 438 20.93 6.35 -9.44
CA VAL A 438 19.85 5.37 -9.52
C VAL A 438 18.79 5.67 -8.44
N ILE A 439 19.22 5.87 -7.20
CA ILE A 439 18.31 6.21 -6.10
C ILE A 439 17.65 7.58 -6.32
N LYS A 440 18.42 8.55 -6.79
CA LYS A 440 17.85 9.86 -7.16
C LYS A 440 16.76 9.71 -8.21
N HIS A 441 16.96 8.85 -9.19
CA HIS A 441 15.98 8.57 -10.23
C HIS A 441 14.74 7.84 -9.69
N VAL A 442 14.91 6.86 -8.81
CA VAL A 442 13.78 6.19 -8.12
C VAL A 442 12.93 7.21 -7.36
N LEU A 443 13.57 8.13 -6.61
CA LEU A 443 12.86 9.18 -5.88
C LEU A 443 12.14 10.17 -6.83
N ILE A 444 12.73 10.50 -7.97
CA ILE A 444 12.08 11.33 -9.01
C ILE A 444 10.85 10.59 -9.58
N ASN A 445 10.97 9.31 -9.88
CA ASN A 445 9.82 8.52 -10.34
C ASN A 445 8.71 8.46 -9.28
N LEU A 446 9.06 8.28 -8.01
CA LEU A 446 8.08 8.35 -6.91
C LEU A 446 7.36 9.72 -6.92
N VAL A 447 8.08 10.81 -7.06
CA VAL A 447 7.50 12.17 -7.13
C VAL A 447 6.64 12.37 -8.38
N VAL A 448 7.00 11.80 -9.52
CA VAL A 448 6.18 11.84 -10.75
C VAL A 448 4.87 11.06 -10.57
N TYR A 449 4.91 9.91 -9.89
CA TYR A 449 3.71 9.10 -9.64
C TYR A 449 2.76 9.77 -8.64
N GLU A 450 3.28 10.29 -7.55
CA GLU A 450 2.49 10.77 -6.42
C GLU A 450 2.09 12.26 -6.54
N GLN A 451 2.82 13.02 -7.35
CA GLN A 451 2.56 14.44 -7.67
C GLN A 451 2.27 15.33 -6.43
N PRO A 452 3.11 15.29 -5.38
CA PRO A 452 2.92 16.15 -4.22
C PRO A 452 3.02 17.64 -4.59
N GLU A 453 2.67 18.52 -3.68
CA GLU A 453 2.75 19.97 -3.94
C GLU A 453 4.15 20.37 -4.43
N HIS A 454 4.24 21.23 -5.47
CA HIS A 454 5.49 21.69 -6.10
C HIS A 454 6.33 20.60 -6.82
N TRP A 455 5.80 19.41 -7.04
CA TRP A 455 6.49 18.31 -7.70
C TRP A 455 7.07 18.67 -9.08
N ASP A 456 6.33 19.47 -9.82
CA ASP A 456 6.71 19.93 -11.17
C ASP A 456 8.01 20.75 -11.18
N VAL A 457 8.27 21.52 -10.13
CA VAL A 457 9.51 22.29 -9.97
C VAL A 457 10.71 21.36 -9.79
N VAL A 458 10.57 20.34 -8.96
CA VAL A 458 11.61 19.35 -8.66
C VAL A 458 11.95 18.53 -9.90
N VAL A 459 10.92 18.00 -10.58
CA VAL A 459 11.09 17.21 -11.80
C VAL A 459 11.68 18.06 -12.92
N ARG A 460 11.23 19.30 -13.08
CA ARG A 460 11.82 20.24 -14.05
C ARG A 460 13.31 20.45 -13.81
N LYS A 461 13.73 20.71 -12.56
CA LYS A 461 15.13 20.89 -12.19
C LYS A 461 15.96 19.65 -12.49
N TYR A 462 15.39 18.47 -12.26
CA TYR A 462 16.05 17.20 -12.58
C TYR A 462 16.23 17.03 -14.09
N LEU A 463 15.17 17.21 -14.89
CA LEU A 463 15.23 17.12 -16.34
C LEU A 463 16.17 18.15 -16.96
N ASP A 464 16.25 19.37 -16.39
CA ASP A 464 17.16 20.41 -16.91
C ASP A 464 18.63 20.04 -16.70
N LYS A 465 18.96 19.38 -15.61
CA LYS A 465 20.32 18.92 -15.29
C LYS A 465 20.75 17.63 -15.97
N ALA A 466 19.82 16.73 -16.24
CA ALA A 466 20.13 15.44 -16.85
C ALA A 466 20.57 15.61 -18.32
N ASP A 467 21.58 14.86 -18.76
CA ASP A 467 21.96 14.77 -20.18
C ASP A 467 20.76 14.23 -21.00
N LYS A 468 20.35 14.93 -22.04
CA LYS A 468 19.20 14.58 -22.90
C LYS A 468 19.31 13.21 -23.56
N LYS A 469 20.50 12.64 -23.65
CA LYS A 469 20.75 11.29 -24.19
C LYS A 469 20.83 10.22 -23.10
N SER A 470 20.79 10.61 -21.82
CA SER A 470 20.88 9.64 -20.72
C SER A 470 19.60 8.83 -20.58
N PHE A 471 19.72 7.61 -20.07
CA PHE A 471 18.60 6.80 -19.65
C PHE A 471 17.66 7.60 -18.74
N TYR A 472 18.20 8.29 -17.73
CA TYR A 472 17.45 9.00 -16.71
C TYR A 472 16.53 10.09 -17.27
N PHE A 473 17.03 10.85 -18.25
CA PHE A 473 16.21 11.87 -18.92
C PHE A 473 15.09 11.23 -19.74
N GLY A 474 15.45 10.21 -20.54
CA GLY A 474 14.52 9.52 -21.40
C GLY A 474 13.41 8.83 -20.65
N ASP A 475 13.77 8.11 -19.60
CA ASP A 475 12.84 7.36 -18.77
C ASP A 475 11.87 8.30 -18.02
N THR A 476 12.37 9.39 -17.41
CA THR A 476 11.50 10.39 -16.76
C THR A 476 10.52 11.01 -17.75
N LEU A 477 10.98 11.33 -18.98
CA LEU A 477 10.09 11.91 -20.00
C LEU A 477 9.03 10.89 -20.47
N SER A 478 9.40 9.62 -20.58
CA SER A 478 8.48 8.52 -20.88
C SER A 478 7.44 8.35 -19.77
N SER A 479 7.86 8.36 -18.49
CA SER A 479 6.97 8.28 -17.34
C SER A 479 5.96 9.42 -17.31
N LEU A 480 6.39 10.65 -17.59
CA LEU A 480 5.50 11.80 -17.71
C LEU A 480 4.47 11.63 -18.83
N ARG A 481 4.87 11.05 -19.97
CA ARG A 481 3.95 10.78 -21.09
C ARG A 481 2.92 9.72 -20.74
N VAL A 482 3.34 8.64 -20.08
CA VAL A 482 2.44 7.59 -19.59
C VAL A 482 1.44 8.16 -18.59
N MET A 483 1.91 8.94 -17.61
CA MET A 483 1.05 9.60 -16.64
C MET A 483 0.07 10.57 -17.30
N TYR A 484 0.52 11.35 -18.31
CA TYR A 484 -0.35 12.24 -19.06
C TYR A 484 -1.46 11.49 -19.81
N ALA A 485 -1.12 10.37 -20.45
CA ALA A 485 -2.06 9.57 -21.22
C ALA A 485 -3.12 8.90 -20.32
N LYS A 486 -2.69 8.32 -19.20
CA LYS A 486 -3.45 7.35 -18.43
C LYS A 486 -3.66 7.70 -16.95
N GLY A 487 -2.90 8.66 -16.43
CA GLY A 487 -2.98 9.02 -15.02
C GLY A 487 -4.31 9.71 -14.67
N ALA A 488 -4.93 9.28 -13.57
CA ALA A 488 -5.97 10.06 -12.92
C ALA A 488 -5.29 11.26 -12.25
N MET A 489 -5.45 12.44 -12.82
CA MET A 489 -4.83 13.68 -12.34
C MET A 489 -5.86 14.79 -12.30
N SER A 490 -5.68 15.72 -11.35
CA SER A 490 -6.39 16.99 -11.37
C SER A 490 -6.02 17.80 -12.64
N ASP A 491 -6.91 18.67 -13.09
CA ASP A 491 -6.65 19.53 -14.27
C ASP A 491 -5.35 20.35 -14.13
N ILE A 492 -5.02 20.76 -12.91
CA ILE A 492 -3.78 21.46 -12.59
C ILE A 492 -2.57 20.56 -12.87
N ASN A 493 -2.59 19.31 -12.41
CA ASN A 493 -1.51 18.37 -12.61
C ASN A 493 -1.42 17.92 -14.08
N VAL A 494 -2.53 17.81 -14.78
CA VAL A 494 -2.53 17.62 -16.24
C VAL A 494 -1.78 18.74 -16.97
N ALA A 495 -2.07 20.00 -16.63
CA ALA A 495 -1.40 21.16 -17.21
C ALA A 495 0.10 21.20 -16.90
N LYS A 496 0.48 20.87 -15.65
CA LYS A 496 1.87 20.77 -15.21
C LYS A 496 2.61 19.67 -15.97
N THR A 497 2.03 18.46 -16.05
CA THR A 497 2.60 17.32 -16.78
C THR A 497 2.79 17.63 -18.25
N LYS A 498 1.77 18.20 -18.92
CA LYS A 498 1.86 18.68 -20.30
C LYS A 498 3.03 19.66 -20.49
N THR A 499 3.17 20.62 -19.60
CA THR A 499 4.24 21.61 -19.66
C THR A 499 5.62 20.97 -19.53
N LEU A 500 5.80 20.03 -18.61
CA LEU A 500 7.06 19.30 -18.43
C LEU A 500 7.43 18.48 -19.67
N ILE A 501 6.46 17.77 -20.26
CA ILE A 501 6.67 17.02 -21.52
C ILE A 501 7.17 17.97 -22.61
N LEU A 502 6.45 19.07 -22.86
CA LEU A 502 6.83 20.03 -23.91
C LEU A 502 8.20 20.64 -23.67
N LEU A 503 8.54 20.98 -22.42
CA LEU A 503 9.88 21.46 -22.05
C LEU A 503 10.95 20.40 -22.30
N GLY A 504 10.70 19.14 -21.96
CA GLY A 504 11.61 18.03 -22.27
C GLY A 504 11.88 17.92 -23.78
N TYR A 505 10.86 18.01 -24.61
CA TYR A 505 11.03 18.01 -26.08
C TYR A 505 11.75 19.25 -26.61
N THR A 506 11.62 20.43 -25.99
CA THR A 506 12.47 21.58 -26.35
C THR A 506 13.94 21.30 -26.10
N LYS A 507 14.27 20.58 -25.01
CA LYS A 507 15.64 20.16 -24.70
C LYS A 507 16.19 19.17 -25.72
N LEU A 508 15.39 18.19 -26.15
CA LEU A 508 15.78 17.26 -27.22
C LEU A 508 16.07 17.99 -28.53
N ALA A 509 15.28 18.98 -28.88
CA ALA A 509 15.46 19.79 -30.08
C ALA A 509 16.59 20.83 -29.98
N SER A 510 16.99 21.21 -28.76
CA SER A 510 18.03 22.21 -28.51
C SER A 510 19.43 21.66 -28.80
N LYS A 511 20.30 22.53 -29.35
CA LYS A 511 21.73 22.20 -29.47
C LYS A 511 22.48 22.30 -28.13
N ASP A 512 22.03 23.16 -27.25
CA ASP A 512 22.72 23.55 -26.01
C ASP A 512 22.34 22.67 -24.81
N ASP A 513 21.63 21.56 -25.03
CA ASP A 513 21.17 20.64 -23.96
C ASP A 513 20.45 21.36 -22.79
N ARG A 514 19.61 22.37 -23.11
CA ARG A 514 18.82 23.13 -22.16
C ARG A 514 17.35 23.18 -22.54
N MET A 515 16.48 23.15 -21.54
CA MET A 515 15.06 23.40 -21.75
C MET A 515 14.82 24.89 -22.11
N ASN A 516 14.04 25.11 -23.17
CA ASN A 516 13.75 26.47 -23.64
C ASN A 516 12.25 26.75 -23.69
N PRO A 517 11.69 27.43 -22.67
CA PRO A 517 10.27 27.75 -22.63
C PRO A 517 9.74 28.50 -23.86
N SER A 518 10.57 29.34 -24.50
CA SER A 518 10.16 30.11 -25.69
C SER A 518 9.94 29.22 -26.92
N MET A 519 10.55 28.03 -26.95
CA MET A 519 10.42 27.06 -28.02
C MET A 519 9.21 26.11 -27.87
N ILE A 520 8.47 26.17 -26.79
CA ILE A 520 7.30 25.27 -26.57
C ILE A 520 6.33 25.35 -27.74
N ARG A 521 6.10 26.54 -28.29
CA ARG A 521 5.17 26.74 -29.44
C ARG A 521 5.67 26.10 -30.73
N THR A 522 6.93 25.76 -30.85
CA THR A 522 7.52 25.10 -32.04
C THR A 522 7.45 23.57 -31.94
N ILE A 523 7.17 23.04 -30.75
CA ILE A 523 7.03 21.58 -30.57
C ILE A 523 5.69 21.12 -31.17
N LYS A 524 5.75 20.07 -31.97
CA LYS A 524 4.55 19.50 -32.58
C LYS A 524 3.59 18.95 -31.51
N PRO A 525 2.28 19.19 -31.63
CA PRO A 525 1.30 18.63 -30.72
C PRO A 525 1.32 17.09 -30.61
N SER A 526 1.80 16.40 -31.67
CA SER A 526 1.91 14.94 -31.73
C SER A 526 2.87 14.32 -30.70
N VAL A 527 3.72 15.12 -30.03
CA VAL A 527 4.57 14.61 -28.93
C VAL A 527 3.76 14.29 -27.67
N LEU A 528 2.56 14.86 -27.55
CA LEU A 528 1.64 14.54 -26.48
C LEU A 528 0.84 13.31 -26.89
N PRO A 529 0.83 12.25 -26.09
CA PRO A 529 -0.04 11.12 -26.38
C PRO A 529 -1.52 11.54 -26.30
N GLN A 530 -2.36 10.80 -26.98
CA GLN A 530 -3.79 11.00 -26.87
C GLN A 530 -4.20 10.64 -25.43
N ARG A 531 -4.87 11.57 -24.75
CA ARG A 531 -5.42 11.31 -23.45
C ARG A 531 -6.70 10.50 -23.62
N ASP A 532 -6.92 9.49 -22.78
CA ASP A 532 -8.18 8.74 -22.74
C ASP A 532 -9.30 9.67 -22.25
N SER A 533 -9.82 10.48 -23.15
CA SER A 533 -10.90 11.42 -22.89
C SER A 533 -12.24 10.69 -22.95
N GLN A 534 -12.61 9.97 -21.92
CA GLN A 534 -14.03 9.64 -21.68
C GLN A 534 -14.78 10.78 -20.95
N ASN A 535 -14.10 11.88 -20.61
CA ASN A 535 -14.65 12.95 -19.78
C ASN A 535 -15.07 14.25 -20.51
N ASP A 536 -14.88 14.38 -21.82
CA ASP A 536 -15.29 15.61 -22.55
C ASP A 536 -16.70 15.56 -23.13
N LYS A 537 -17.55 14.63 -22.70
CA LYS A 537 -18.96 14.56 -23.11
C LYS A 537 -19.90 14.61 -21.93
N CYS A 538 -19.90 15.69 -21.20
CA CYS A 538 -21.02 16.16 -20.40
C CYS A 538 -20.89 17.67 -20.26
N GLU A 539 -21.25 18.42 -21.31
CA GLU A 539 -21.87 19.72 -21.20
C GLU A 539 -23.37 19.55 -21.00
#